data_0ca4e3889d0ed9451436d759071dd443
#
_entry.id   0ca4e3889d0ed9451436d759071dd443
#
_cell.length_a   1.000
_cell.length_b   1.000
_cell.length_c   1.000
_cell.angle_alpha   90.00
_cell.angle_beta   90.00
_cell.angle_gamma   90.00
#
_symmetry.space_group_name_H-M   'P 1'
#
loop_
_entity.id
_entity.type
_entity.pdbx_description
1 polymer ?
#
loop_
_entity_poly.entity_id
_entity_poly.type
_entity_poly.pdbx_seq_one_letter_code
_entity_poly.pdbx_strand_id
1 'polypeptide(L)'
;MDKATGSFEALAAREGGLQHRLSSAQLTMIAIGSAIGTGLFLGSGAAIQLAGPGVIASYATGAVIALLLMGCLAEMVVAHPTTGSFGAYAEHYVSPLAGFLVRYAYWAAVVFVIGAEVT
;
A
#
# COMPACT_ATOMS: atom_id res chain seq x y z
N MET A 1 -20.59 18.44 6.70
CA MET A 1 -20.12 17.98 5.38
C MET A 1 -19.04 18.90 4.81
N ASP A 2 -18.88 20.08 5.34
CA ASP A 2 -17.99 21.15 4.83
C ASP A 2 -16.50 21.02 5.26
N LYS A 3 -16.19 20.43 6.40
CA LYS A 3 -14.80 20.25 6.87
C LYS A 3 -14.00 19.22 6.09
N ALA A 4 -14.67 18.27 5.49
CA ALA A 4 -14.04 17.16 4.76
C ALA A 4 -13.56 17.61 3.37
N THR A 5 -14.35 18.43 2.69
CA THR A 5 -14.00 18.98 1.38
C THR A 5 -12.79 19.92 1.49
N GLY A 6 -12.74 20.76 2.53
CA GLY A 6 -11.61 21.65 2.77
C GLY A 6 -10.28 20.94 3.07
N SER A 7 -10.33 19.72 3.63
CA SER A 7 -9.09 18.95 3.89
C SER A 7 -8.48 18.36 2.60
N PHE A 8 -9.30 17.89 1.67
CA PHE A 8 -8.81 17.40 0.37
C PHE A 8 -8.37 18.54 -0.55
N GLU A 9 -9.05 19.67 -0.53
CA GLU A 9 -8.61 20.86 -1.28
C GLU A 9 -7.26 21.38 -0.77
N ALA A 10 -7.04 21.38 0.53
CA ALA A 10 -5.76 21.74 1.12
C ALA A 10 -4.63 20.75 0.78
N LEU A 11 -4.94 19.46 0.70
CA LEU A 11 -3.99 18.44 0.24
C LEU A 11 -3.69 18.60 -1.26
N ALA A 12 -4.71 18.76 -2.10
CA ALA A 12 -4.55 18.99 -3.53
C ALA A 12 -3.75 20.26 -3.83
N ALA A 13 -3.93 21.33 -3.04
CA ALA A 13 -3.14 22.55 -3.19
C ALA A 13 -1.65 22.34 -2.86
N ARG A 14 -1.33 21.50 -1.88
CA ARG A 14 0.06 21.12 -1.55
C ARG A 14 0.69 20.24 -2.62
N GLU A 15 -0.11 19.45 -3.31
CA GLU A 15 0.31 18.53 -4.36
C GLU A 15 0.37 19.17 -5.75
N GLY A 16 -0.12 20.40 -5.91
CA GLY A 16 -0.18 21.13 -7.19
C GLY A 16 1.17 21.37 -7.89
N GLY A 17 2.30 21.15 -7.19
CA GLY A 17 3.63 21.17 -7.77
C GLY A 17 4.15 19.81 -8.27
N LEU A 18 3.43 18.72 -8.02
CA LEU A 18 3.82 17.37 -8.44
C LEU A 18 3.49 17.15 -9.92
N GLN A 19 4.48 16.73 -10.68
CA GLN A 19 4.32 16.48 -12.11
C GLN A 19 4.07 15.00 -12.38
N HIS A 20 2.98 14.69 -13.07
CA HIS A 20 2.70 13.35 -13.59
C HIS A 20 3.61 13.02 -14.78
N ARG A 21 4.84 12.61 -14.52
CA ARG A 21 5.83 12.29 -15.57
C ARG A 21 6.08 10.80 -15.77
N LEU A 22 5.51 9.94 -14.93
CA LEU A 22 5.69 8.51 -15.03
C LEU A 22 4.68 7.92 -16.02
N SER A 23 5.17 7.13 -16.98
CA SER A 23 4.31 6.32 -17.83
C SER A 23 3.77 5.11 -17.09
N SER A 24 2.66 4.54 -17.54
CA SER A 24 2.07 3.33 -16.95
C SER A 24 3.05 2.16 -16.90
N ALA A 25 3.89 2.01 -17.94
CA ALA A 25 4.93 0.97 -17.98
C ALA A 25 5.98 1.17 -16.88
N GLN A 26 6.44 2.41 -16.68
CA GLN A 26 7.40 2.72 -15.61
C GLN A 26 6.80 2.48 -14.22
N LEU A 27 5.54 2.86 -14.02
CA LEU A 27 4.83 2.62 -12.77
C LEU A 27 4.69 1.11 -12.48
N THR A 28 4.34 0.32 -13.50
CA THR A 28 4.24 -1.14 -13.38
C THR A 28 5.59 -1.76 -13.04
N MET A 29 6.68 -1.32 -13.67
CA MET A 29 8.03 -1.83 -13.37
C MET A 29 8.46 -1.51 -11.94
N ILE A 30 8.19 -0.30 -11.47
CA ILE A 30 8.45 0.10 -10.08
C ILE A 30 7.63 -0.76 -9.10
N ALA A 31 6.34 -0.97 -9.39
CA ALA A 31 5.46 -1.77 -8.55
C ALA A 31 5.93 -3.24 -8.45
N ILE A 32 6.30 -3.85 -9.59
CA ILE A 32 6.83 -5.21 -9.61
C ILE A 32 8.17 -5.26 -8.84
N GLY A 33 9.08 -4.33 -9.10
CA GLY A 33 10.38 -4.28 -8.42
C GLY A 33 10.26 -4.12 -6.90
N SER A 34 9.31 -3.31 -6.44
CA SER A 34 9.08 -3.12 -5.01
C SER A 34 8.37 -4.30 -4.34
N ALA A 35 7.64 -5.12 -5.10
CA ALA A 35 7.01 -6.33 -4.58
C ALA A 35 7.98 -7.51 -4.45
N ILE A 36 9.09 -7.51 -5.20
CA ILE A 36 10.14 -8.52 -5.16
C ILE A 36 11.13 -8.13 -4.06
N GLY A 37 10.93 -8.65 -2.87
CA GLY A 37 11.82 -8.44 -1.72
C GLY A 37 12.28 -9.76 -1.11
N THR A 38 12.97 -9.69 0.02
CA THR A 38 13.43 -10.86 0.80
C THR A 38 12.28 -11.81 1.16
N GLY A 39 11.07 -11.27 1.33
CA GLY A 39 9.86 -12.07 1.56
C GLY A 39 9.58 -13.08 0.47
N LEU A 40 9.89 -12.77 -0.81
CA LEU A 40 9.72 -13.69 -1.91
C LEU A 40 10.79 -14.81 -1.90
N PHE A 41 12.03 -14.46 -1.60
CA PHE A 41 13.14 -15.42 -1.68
C PHE A 41 13.34 -16.22 -0.39
N LEU A 42 13.34 -15.59 0.76
CA LEU A 42 13.56 -16.24 2.05
C LEU A 42 12.25 -16.75 2.69
N GLY A 43 11.21 -15.95 2.67
CA GLY A 43 9.92 -16.27 3.28
C GLY A 43 9.20 -17.40 2.56
N SER A 44 9.31 -17.48 1.23
CA SER A 44 8.69 -18.56 0.46
C SER A 44 9.28 -19.93 0.78
N GLY A 45 10.58 -20.02 1.05
CA GLY A 45 11.24 -21.27 1.45
C GLY A 45 10.65 -21.85 2.73
N ALA A 46 10.47 -21.02 3.75
CA ALA A 46 9.84 -21.43 5.01
C ALA A 46 8.36 -21.82 4.82
N ALA A 47 7.61 -21.07 4.03
CA ALA A 47 6.22 -21.36 3.72
C ALA A 47 6.06 -22.71 2.99
N ILE A 48 6.94 -23.01 2.03
CA ILE A 48 6.93 -24.29 1.30
C ILE A 48 7.27 -25.45 2.25
N GLN A 49 8.25 -25.28 3.13
CA GLN A 49 8.62 -26.32 4.10
C GLN A 49 7.47 -26.65 5.05
N LEU A 50 6.69 -25.65 5.50
CA LEU A 50 5.59 -25.84 6.43
C LEU A 50 4.31 -26.37 5.75
N ALA A 51 3.96 -25.82 4.60
CA ALA A 51 2.69 -26.10 3.92
C ALA A 51 2.79 -27.15 2.80
N GLY A 52 4.00 -27.50 2.37
CA GLY A 52 4.19 -28.43 1.26
C GLY A 52 3.44 -27.98 -0.01
N PRO A 53 2.80 -28.93 -0.75
CA PRO A 53 2.04 -28.59 -1.97
C PRO A 53 0.85 -27.65 -1.70
N GLY A 54 0.35 -27.58 -0.47
CA GLY A 54 -0.74 -26.70 -0.04
C GLY A 54 -0.40 -25.21 -0.12
N VAL A 55 0.89 -24.87 -0.23
CA VAL A 55 1.36 -23.48 -0.38
C VAL A 55 0.73 -22.79 -1.59
N ILE A 56 0.47 -23.52 -2.68
CA ILE A 56 -0.17 -22.97 -3.89
C ILE A 56 -1.57 -22.42 -3.57
N ALA A 57 -2.36 -23.18 -2.82
CA ALA A 57 -3.70 -22.75 -2.42
C ALA A 57 -3.64 -21.53 -1.49
N SER A 58 -2.68 -21.48 -0.57
CA SER A 58 -2.48 -20.34 0.33
C SER A 58 -2.10 -19.08 -0.44
N TYR A 59 -1.17 -19.18 -1.38
CA TYR A 59 -0.79 -18.03 -2.23
C TYR A 59 -1.94 -17.59 -3.15
N ALA A 60 -2.70 -18.51 -3.74
CA ALA A 60 -3.84 -18.18 -4.56
C ALA A 60 -4.91 -17.43 -3.76
N THR A 61 -5.20 -17.89 -2.55
CA THR A 61 -6.15 -17.20 -1.65
C THR A 61 -5.64 -15.81 -1.26
N GLY A 62 -4.37 -15.70 -0.91
CA GLY A 62 -3.73 -14.42 -0.61
C GLY A 62 -3.77 -13.45 -1.79
N ALA A 63 -3.53 -13.94 -3.01
CA ALA A 63 -3.60 -13.13 -4.22
C ALA A 63 -5.01 -12.59 -4.48
N VAL A 64 -6.05 -13.40 -4.28
CA VAL A 64 -7.45 -12.95 -4.41
C VAL A 64 -7.76 -11.85 -3.39
N ILE A 65 -7.38 -12.04 -2.13
CA ILE A 65 -7.59 -11.03 -1.08
C ILE A 65 -6.84 -9.73 -1.43
N ALA A 66 -5.60 -9.83 -1.87
CA ALA A 66 -4.80 -8.68 -2.26
C ALA A 66 -5.42 -7.92 -3.45
N LEU A 67 -5.92 -8.62 -4.46
CA LEU A 67 -6.61 -8.02 -5.61
C LEU A 67 -7.88 -7.26 -5.19
N LEU A 68 -8.67 -7.83 -4.29
CA LEU A 68 -9.88 -7.17 -3.77
C LEU A 68 -9.52 -5.90 -2.99
N LEU A 69 -8.52 -5.97 -2.11
CA LEU A 69 -8.06 -4.80 -1.34
C LEU A 69 -7.50 -3.70 -2.25
N MET A 70 -6.71 -4.07 -3.25
CA MET A 70 -6.16 -3.11 -4.21
C MET A 70 -7.24 -2.52 -5.10
N GLY A 71 -8.27 -3.29 -5.46
CA GLY A 71 -9.44 -2.79 -6.17
C GLY A 71 -10.19 -1.71 -5.37
N CYS A 72 -10.47 -1.97 -4.10
CA CYS A 72 -11.11 -0.99 -3.21
C CYS A 72 -10.24 0.29 -3.08
N LEU A 73 -8.93 0.13 -2.93
CA LEU A 73 -8.02 1.28 -2.86
C LEU A 73 -8.02 2.08 -4.16
N ALA A 74 -8.02 1.40 -5.31
CA ALA A 74 -8.05 2.04 -6.62
C ALA A 74 -9.31 2.90 -6.81
N GLU A 75 -10.46 2.43 -6.38
CA GLU A 75 -11.71 3.21 -6.39
C GLU A 75 -11.61 4.47 -5.51
N MET A 76 -11.03 4.34 -4.32
CA MET A 76 -10.80 5.49 -3.44
C MET A 76 -9.83 6.51 -4.05
N VAL A 77 -8.76 6.05 -4.70
CA VAL A 77 -7.78 6.92 -5.38
C VAL A 77 -8.40 7.67 -6.55
N VAL A 78 -9.29 7.03 -7.30
CA VAL A 78 -10.01 7.69 -8.41
C VAL A 78 -11.00 8.72 -7.89
N ALA A 79 -11.71 8.42 -6.79
CA ALA A 79 -12.67 9.34 -6.20
C ALA A 79 -12.00 10.56 -5.53
N HIS A 80 -10.88 10.33 -4.85
CA HIS A 80 -10.15 11.35 -4.10
C HIS A 80 -8.64 11.17 -4.27
N PRO A 81 -8.05 11.67 -5.37
CA PRO A 81 -6.63 11.54 -5.60
C PRO A 81 -5.83 12.28 -4.53
N THR A 82 -4.99 11.53 -3.81
CA THR A 82 -4.10 12.05 -2.77
C THR A 82 -2.82 11.23 -2.69
N THR A 83 -1.70 11.87 -2.36
CA THR A 83 -0.42 11.19 -2.11
C THR A 83 -0.33 10.55 -0.73
N GLY A 84 -1.27 10.85 0.15
CA GLY A 84 -1.30 10.32 1.53
C GLY A 84 -1.70 8.86 1.65
N SER A 85 -2.09 8.18 0.56
CA SER A 85 -2.43 6.76 0.49
C SER A 85 -3.36 6.30 1.62
N PHE A 86 -3.15 5.11 2.17
CA PHE A 86 -4.00 4.52 3.23
C PHE A 86 -4.21 5.43 4.44
N GLY A 87 -3.18 6.18 4.85
CA GLY A 87 -3.27 7.09 6.00
C GLY A 87 -4.22 8.26 5.78
N ALA A 88 -4.24 8.84 4.58
CA ALA A 88 -5.15 9.93 4.26
C ALA A 88 -6.61 9.45 4.19
N TYR A 89 -6.84 8.28 3.60
CA TYR A 89 -8.19 7.70 3.54
C TYR A 89 -8.69 7.29 4.93
N ALA A 90 -7.85 6.68 5.77
CA ALA A 90 -8.20 6.33 7.14
C ALA A 90 -8.54 7.58 7.99
N GLU A 91 -7.79 8.67 7.81
CA GLU A 91 -8.07 9.94 8.48
C GLU A 91 -9.41 10.55 8.05
N HIS A 92 -9.67 10.49 6.74
CA HIS A 92 -10.86 11.10 6.17
C HIS A 92 -12.14 10.30 6.45
N TYR A 93 -12.12 8.98 6.20
CA TYR A 93 -13.32 8.13 6.28
C TYR A 93 -13.58 7.54 7.66
N VAL A 94 -12.58 7.44 8.51
CA VAL A 94 -12.71 6.82 9.84
C VAL A 94 -12.52 7.85 10.95
N SER A 95 -11.29 8.31 11.16
CA SER A 95 -10.96 9.32 12.17
C SER A 95 -9.50 9.78 12.05
N PRO A 96 -9.15 10.96 12.61
CA PRO A 96 -7.76 11.42 12.69
C PRO A 96 -6.84 10.44 13.43
N LEU A 97 -7.35 9.75 14.45
CA LEU A 97 -6.61 8.72 15.19
C LEU A 97 -6.30 7.51 14.30
N ALA A 98 -7.27 7.07 13.50
CA ALA A 98 -7.08 5.96 12.55
C ALA A 98 -6.02 6.31 11.50
N GLY A 99 -6.05 7.53 10.96
CA GLY A 99 -5.04 8.02 10.03
C GLY A 99 -3.63 8.03 10.63
N PHE A 100 -3.51 8.50 11.87
CA PHE A 100 -2.24 8.48 12.60
C PHE A 100 -1.73 7.04 12.82
N LEU A 101 -2.58 6.14 13.28
CA LEU A 101 -2.21 4.74 13.54
C LEU A 101 -1.77 4.02 12.26
N VAL A 102 -2.48 4.22 11.15
CA VAL A 102 -2.12 3.63 9.85
C VAL A 102 -0.76 4.13 9.36
N ARG A 103 -0.50 5.44 9.44
CA ARG A 103 0.79 6.02 9.06
C ARG A 103 1.93 5.50 9.94
N TYR A 104 1.70 5.42 11.24
CA TYR A 104 2.70 4.91 12.19
C TYR A 104 2.98 3.42 11.98
N ALA A 105 1.93 2.61 11.79
CA ALA A 105 2.07 1.19 11.49
C ALA A 105 2.83 0.95 10.19
N TYR A 106 2.54 1.73 9.14
CA TYR A 106 3.25 1.66 7.87
C TYR A 106 4.73 2.03 8.03
N TRP A 107 5.02 3.13 8.74
CA TRP A 107 6.40 3.52 9.04
C TRP A 107 7.15 2.42 9.80
N ALA A 108 6.56 1.87 10.85
CA ALA A 108 7.15 0.78 11.62
C ALA A 108 7.41 -0.45 10.74
N ALA A 109 6.44 -0.85 9.91
CA ALA A 109 6.59 -1.96 8.99
C ALA A 109 7.78 -1.77 8.03
N VAL A 110 7.92 -0.56 7.44
CA VAL A 110 9.04 -0.25 6.55
C VAL A 110 10.38 -0.33 7.27
N VAL A 111 10.47 0.18 8.50
CA VAL A 111 11.70 0.12 9.32
C VAL A 111 12.09 -1.34 9.60
N PHE A 112 11.11 -2.19 9.97
CA PHE A 112 11.37 -3.62 10.20
C PHE A 112 11.77 -4.36 8.92
N VAL A 113 11.13 -4.06 7.80
CA VAL A 113 11.49 -4.67 6.50
C VAL A 113 12.92 -4.31 6.11
N ILE A 114 13.31 -3.03 6.20
CA ILE A 114 14.68 -2.60 5.92
C ILE A 114 15.67 -3.34 6.84
N GLY A 115 15.35 -3.47 8.14
CA GLY A 115 16.19 -4.23 9.08
C GLY A 115 16.34 -5.70 8.67
N ALA A 116 15.27 -6.32 8.20
CA ALA A 116 15.30 -7.72 7.74
C ALA A 116 16.02 -7.92 6.41
N GLU A 117 16.10 -6.89 5.57
CA GLU A 117 16.79 -6.96 4.27
C GLU A 117 18.31 -6.76 4.37
N VAL A 118 18.80 -6.22 5.48
CA VAL A 118 20.24 -5.96 5.71
C VAL A 118 20.93 -7.14 6.44
N THR A 119 20.18 -8.04 7.05
CA THR A 119 20.70 -9.23 7.75
C THR A 119 20.75 -10.44 6.88
#